data_f12c4d7edc7a3c0e62fc4f3ea04c033e
#
_entry.id   f12c4d7edc7a3c0e62fc4f3ea04c033e
#
_cell.length_a   1.000
_cell.length_b   1.000
_cell.length_c   1.000
_cell.angle_alpha   90.00
_cell.angle_beta   90.00
_cell.angle_gamma   90.00
#
_symmetry.space_group_name_H-M   'P 1'
#
loop_
_entity.id
_entity.type
_entity.pdbx_description
1 polymer ?
#
loop_
_entity_poly.entity_id
_entity_poly.type
_entity_poly.pdbx_seq_one_letter_code
_entity_poly.pdbx_strand_id
1 'polypeptide(L)'
;PAVVAVAADSAAVAAAVAVDPCPPFSAEKNSMKCKHTIQALAAALLLVTAPVGHAAPPPAAAQKVAQPSFATPEDAANALAEAVRAEDVPALVAVLGPASRNWLSSGDPVADRADWRKFLDAYDHKATIIPEASGRAILLVGDGDWPFPAPLVRKGERWVFDSAAGQEEIINRRIGRNELGAIQTLRAVVDAQREYAVMDLDGNGWNDYAKRFLSSEGKRDGLFWPVEEGEKPSPLGPLVGAAALEGYFGKANAGPQPAAYHGYRYRLLTAQGKDAPGGAYSYLVGDRMLGGFAVVAYPAKYGISGVMTFIVNHDGTVYQKDLGKGTEKSALKMSAFNPDASWRKVE
;
A
#
# COMPACT_ATOMS: atom_id res chain seq x y z
N PRO A 1 26.98 -13.11 13.46
CA PRO A 1 27.76 -12.01 12.93
C PRO A 1 27.16 -11.55 11.60
N ALA A 2 25.98 -10.97 11.63
CA ALA A 2 25.33 -10.40 10.45
C ALA A 2 24.21 -9.40 10.82
N VAL A 3 24.39 -8.59 11.87
CA VAL A 3 23.37 -7.57 12.31
C VAL A 3 23.93 -6.14 12.23
N VAL A 4 25.11 -5.93 11.65
CA VAL A 4 25.81 -4.63 11.71
C VAL A 4 25.46 -3.65 10.59
N ALA A 5 24.49 -3.92 9.71
CA ALA A 5 24.21 -3.04 8.55
C ALA A 5 22.92 -2.22 8.63
N VAL A 6 22.26 -2.09 9.78
CA VAL A 6 20.96 -1.37 9.89
C VAL A 6 21.12 0.12 10.28
N ALA A 7 22.31 0.55 10.69
CA ALA A 7 22.51 1.92 11.23
C ALA A 7 22.72 3.04 10.19
N ALA A 8 22.78 2.74 8.90
CA ALA A 8 23.16 3.75 7.90
C ALA A 8 22.00 4.39 7.11
N ASP A 9 20.75 3.99 7.32
CA ASP A 9 19.63 4.47 6.49
C ASP A 9 18.39 4.92 7.29
N SER A 10 18.61 5.60 8.42
CA SER A 10 17.51 6.12 9.28
C SER A 10 16.59 7.13 8.55
N ALA A 11 17.06 7.77 7.50
CA ALA A 11 16.26 8.70 6.69
C ALA A 11 15.22 7.98 5.81
N ALA A 12 15.52 6.76 5.34
CA ALA A 12 14.58 5.97 4.52
C ALA A 12 13.46 5.34 5.35
N VAL A 13 13.72 5.05 6.63
CA VAL A 13 12.74 4.51 7.59
C VAL A 13 11.66 5.56 7.91
N ALA A 14 12.04 6.85 7.98
CA ALA A 14 11.11 7.95 8.25
C ALA A 14 10.06 8.14 7.15
N ALA A 15 10.37 7.80 5.90
CA ALA A 15 9.45 7.96 4.77
C ALA A 15 8.35 6.90 4.71
N ALA A 16 8.52 5.76 5.38
CA ALA A 16 7.61 4.63 5.26
C ALA A 16 6.32 4.75 6.11
N VAL A 17 6.33 5.55 7.18
CA VAL A 17 5.21 5.65 8.15
C VAL A 17 4.92 7.10 8.60
N ALA A 18 5.62 8.11 8.05
CA ALA A 18 5.41 9.50 8.42
C ALA A 18 4.08 10.03 7.85
N VAL A 19 3.16 10.38 8.72
CA VAL A 19 1.99 11.23 8.41
C VAL A 19 2.24 12.58 9.07
N ASP A 20 2.44 13.62 8.27
CA ASP A 20 2.55 14.99 8.74
C ASP A 20 1.29 15.43 9.49
N PRO A 21 1.43 16.15 10.61
CA PRO A 21 0.31 16.84 11.22
C PRO A 21 -0.13 17.99 10.32
N CYS A 22 -1.42 18.07 10.07
CA CYS A 22 -2.09 19.15 9.34
C CYS A 22 -1.69 20.54 9.92
N PRO A 23 -1.24 21.51 9.10
CA PRO A 23 -0.96 22.85 9.59
C PRO A 23 -2.27 23.56 9.99
N PRO A 24 -2.24 24.45 10.99
CA PRO A 24 -3.43 25.19 11.40
C PRO A 24 -3.84 26.21 10.33
N PHE A 25 -5.13 26.23 10.06
CA PHE A 25 -5.77 27.15 9.13
C PHE A 25 -5.71 28.56 9.71
N SER A 26 -4.85 29.42 9.20
CA SER A 26 -4.90 30.87 9.46
C SER A 26 -5.57 31.55 8.28
N ALA A 27 -6.76 32.10 8.57
CA ALA A 27 -7.47 32.96 7.66
C ALA A 27 -6.85 34.36 7.69
N GLU A 28 -6.21 34.75 6.62
CA GLU A 28 -5.87 36.16 6.39
C GLU A 28 -6.53 36.66 5.10
N LYS A 29 -7.51 37.55 5.32
CA LYS A 29 -8.15 38.36 4.28
C LYS A 29 -7.15 39.41 3.81
N ASN A 30 -6.80 39.42 2.55
CA ASN A 30 -6.29 40.67 1.95
C ASN A 30 -6.99 40.95 0.62
N SER A 31 -7.86 41.95 0.73
CA SER A 31 -8.47 42.68 -0.35
C SER A 31 -7.45 43.63 -0.97
N MET A 32 -7.19 43.54 -2.25
CA MET A 32 -6.54 44.64 -2.97
C MET A 32 -7.21 44.87 -4.32
N LYS A 33 -7.85 46.05 -4.38
CA LYS A 33 -8.44 46.66 -5.57
C LYS A 33 -7.34 47.01 -6.57
N CYS A 34 -7.51 46.68 -7.83
CA CYS A 34 -6.70 47.23 -8.91
C CYS A 34 -7.56 48.01 -9.88
N LYS A 35 -7.15 49.27 -10.06
CA LYS A 35 -7.80 50.29 -10.86
C LYS A 35 -7.45 50.12 -12.35
N HIS A 36 -8.42 50.46 -13.18
CA HIS A 36 -8.34 50.60 -14.62
C HIS A 36 -7.35 51.68 -15.07
N THR A 37 -6.65 51.47 -16.14
CA THR A 37 -6.21 52.55 -17.02
C THR A 37 -6.25 52.06 -18.47
N ILE A 38 -7.05 52.81 -19.26
CA ILE A 38 -7.19 52.70 -20.70
C ILE A 38 -6.15 53.66 -21.32
N GLN A 39 -5.42 53.22 -22.33
CA GLN A 39 -4.89 54.15 -23.37
C GLN A 39 -4.66 53.46 -24.72
N ALA A 40 -4.86 54.23 -25.73
CA ALA A 40 -5.33 54.05 -27.09
C ALA A 40 -4.24 53.81 -28.12
N LEU A 41 -4.68 53.17 -29.21
CA LEU A 41 -4.30 53.26 -30.68
C LEU A 41 -2.89 53.62 -31.11
N ALA A 42 -2.31 52.72 -31.91
CA ALA A 42 -1.60 53.07 -33.12
C ALA A 42 -1.66 51.90 -34.13
N ALA A 43 -2.26 52.17 -35.28
CA ALA A 43 -2.36 51.24 -36.42
C ALA A 43 -1.01 51.17 -37.15
N ALA A 44 -0.46 49.96 -37.35
CA ALA A 44 0.58 49.69 -38.31
C ALA A 44 0.21 48.47 -39.13
N LEU A 45 0.00 48.69 -40.42
CA LEU A 45 -0.29 47.72 -41.45
C LEU A 45 1.00 46.93 -41.76
N LEU A 46 1.07 45.66 -41.35
CA LEU A 46 2.14 44.75 -41.74
C LEU A 46 1.52 43.50 -42.41
N LEU A 47 1.97 43.27 -43.65
CA LEU A 47 1.63 42.09 -44.45
C LEU A 47 1.98 40.83 -43.63
N VAL A 48 0.94 40.04 -43.30
CA VAL A 48 1.08 38.73 -42.72
C VAL A 48 1.29 37.71 -43.82
N THR A 49 2.52 37.25 -43.99
CA THR A 49 2.82 35.96 -44.62
C THR A 49 2.46 34.88 -43.63
N ALA A 50 1.40 34.15 -43.91
CA ALA A 50 0.97 33.03 -43.09
C ALA A 50 2.05 31.93 -43.11
N PRO A 51 2.59 31.48 -41.96
CA PRO A 51 3.36 30.26 -41.93
C PRO A 51 2.42 29.09 -42.14
N VAL A 52 2.75 28.25 -43.13
CA VAL A 52 2.09 26.95 -43.34
C VAL A 52 2.33 26.14 -42.06
N GLY A 53 1.33 26.06 -41.21
CA GLY A 53 1.36 25.24 -40.01
C GLY A 53 1.53 23.77 -40.39
N HIS A 54 2.68 23.19 -40.13
CA HIS A 54 2.83 21.75 -40.08
C HIS A 54 1.95 21.25 -38.96
N ALA A 55 0.80 20.66 -39.31
CA ALA A 55 0.01 19.91 -38.32
C ALA A 55 0.91 18.82 -37.74
N ALA A 56 1.12 18.85 -36.40
CA ALA A 56 1.78 17.77 -35.71
C ALA A 56 1.06 16.45 -36.07
N PRO A 57 1.78 15.37 -36.34
CA PRO A 57 1.15 14.08 -36.58
C PRO A 57 0.28 13.72 -35.39
N PRO A 58 -0.91 13.14 -35.56
CA PRO A 58 -1.75 12.70 -34.49
C PRO A 58 -0.93 11.75 -33.61
N PRO A 59 -1.12 11.78 -32.25
CA PRO A 59 -0.42 10.88 -31.36
C PRO A 59 -0.66 9.45 -31.87
N ALA A 60 0.44 8.72 -32.08
CA ALA A 60 0.37 7.34 -32.55
C ALA A 60 -0.56 6.58 -31.62
N ALA A 61 -1.66 6.06 -32.15
CA ALA A 61 -2.60 5.22 -31.44
C ALA A 61 -1.77 4.12 -30.78
N ALA A 62 -1.84 4.02 -29.43
CA ALA A 62 -1.13 3.01 -28.68
C ALA A 62 -1.48 1.65 -29.31
N GLN A 63 -0.53 1.07 -30.02
CA GLN A 63 -0.70 -0.24 -30.64
C GLN A 63 -1.04 -1.20 -29.50
N LYS A 64 -2.23 -1.81 -29.55
CA LYS A 64 -2.56 -2.94 -28.68
C LYS A 64 -1.55 -4.04 -29.00
N VAL A 65 -0.52 -4.15 -28.16
CA VAL A 65 0.41 -5.27 -28.24
C VAL A 65 -0.43 -6.53 -28.06
N ALA A 66 -0.54 -7.31 -29.11
CA ALA A 66 -1.28 -8.56 -29.08
C ALA A 66 -0.57 -9.50 -28.09
N GLN A 67 -1.34 -10.17 -27.23
CA GLN A 67 -0.79 -11.17 -26.31
C GLN A 67 -0.09 -12.25 -27.15
N PRO A 68 1.18 -12.60 -26.83
CA PRO A 68 1.87 -13.66 -27.52
C PRO A 68 1.14 -14.99 -27.32
N SER A 69 1.20 -15.83 -28.33
CA SER A 69 0.68 -17.19 -28.28
C SER A 69 1.83 -18.18 -28.44
N PHE A 70 1.74 -19.32 -27.77
CA PHE A 70 2.81 -20.29 -27.63
C PHE A 70 2.46 -21.60 -28.36
N ALA A 71 3.48 -22.35 -28.78
CA ALA A 71 3.26 -23.63 -29.47
C ALA A 71 2.73 -24.67 -28.48
N THR A 72 3.26 -24.68 -27.26
CA THR A 72 2.87 -25.60 -26.18
C THR A 72 2.48 -24.82 -24.92
N PRO A 73 1.73 -25.43 -23.99
CA PRO A 73 1.51 -24.83 -22.67
C PRO A 73 2.80 -24.68 -21.86
N GLU A 74 3.76 -25.57 -22.04
CA GLU A 74 5.07 -25.56 -21.41
C GLU A 74 5.87 -24.31 -21.84
N ASP A 75 5.85 -23.96 -23.15
CA ASP A 75 6.49 -22.75 -23.66
C ASP A 75 5.89 -21.49 -23.02
N ALA A 76 4.58 -21.49 -22.82
CA ALA A 76 3.90 -20.38 -22.15
C ALA A 76 4.30 -20.27 -20.68
N ALA A 77 4.39 -21.40 -19.98
CA ALA A 77 4.81 -21.44 -18.58
C ALA A 77 6.27 -21.00 -18.41
N ASN A 78 7.16 -21.44 -19.30
CA ASN A 78 8.56 -20.98 -19.33
C ASN A 78 8.65 -19.47 -19.57
N ALA A 79 7.90 -18.92 -20.53
CA ALA A 79 7.89 -17.48 -20.80
C ALA A 79 7.36 -16.66 -19.59
N LEU A 80 6.41 -17.20 -18.83
CA LEU A 80 5.96 -16.60 -17.57
C LEU A 80 7.10 -16.59 -16.55
N ALA A 81 7.76 -17.73 -16.32
CA ALA A 81 8.84 -17.83 -15.34
C ALA A 81 10.00 -16.88 -15.70
N GLU A 82 10.39 -16.78 -16.98
CA GLU A 82 11.41 -15.83 -17.42
C GLU A 82 11.02 -14.36 -17.17
N ALA A 83 9.77 -13.99 -17.44
CA ALA A 83 9.29 -12.63 -17.20
C ALA A 83 9.25 -12.29 -15.69
N VAL A 84 8.89 -13.27 -14.85
CA VAL A 84 8.94 -13.13 -13.38
C VAL A 84 10.38 -13.00 -12.89
N ARG A 85 11.30 -13.83 -13.41
CA ARG A 85 12.73 -13.83 -13.04
C ARG A 85 13.41 -12.51 -13.40
N ALA A 86 13.00 -11.90 -14.50
CA ALA A 86 13.48 -10.59 -14.93
C ALA A 86 12.83 -9.43 -14.16
N GLU A 87 11.83 -9.68 -13.30
CA GLU A 87 10.98 -8.66 -12.66
C GLU A 87 10.41 -7.63 -13.68
N ASP A 88 10.21 -8.07 -14.93
CA ASP A 88 9.74 -7.23 -16.03
C ASP A 88 8.21 -7.19 -16.09
N VAL A 89 7.61 -6.19 -15.46
CA VAL A 89 6.14 -6.00 -15.44
C VAL A 89 5.55 -5.87 -16.85
N PRO A 90 6.13 -5.11 -17.81
CA PRO A 90 5.70 -5.12 -19.19
C PRO A 90 5.68 -6.50 -19.83
N ALA A 91 6.73 -7.31 -19.66
CA ALA A 91 6.79 -8.68 -20.16
C ALA A 91 5.75 -9.58 -19.48
N LEU A 92 5.55 -9.47 -18.17
CA LEU A 92 4.49 -10.18 -17.44
C LEU A 92 3.10 -9.86 -17.99
N VAL A 93 2.81 -8.57 -18.23
CA VAL A 93 1.54 -8.15 -18.86
C VAL A 93 1.43 -8.68 -20.28
N ALA A 94 2.51 -8.72 -21.05
CA ALA A 94 2.48 -9.28 -22.38
C ALA A 94 2.13 -10.78 -22.34
N VAL A 95 2.85 -11.57 -21.55
CA VAL A 95 2.66 -13.03 -21.44
C VAL A 95 1.27 -13.36 -20.90
N LEU A 96 0.88 -12.77 -19.78
CA LEU A 96 -0.40 -13.05 -19.13
C LEU A 96 -1.60 -12.42 -19.85
N GLY A 97 -1.36 -11.38 -20.67
CA GLY A 97 -2.40 -10.62 -21.33
C GLY A 97 -2.84 -9.37 -20.57
N PRO A 98 -3.55 -8.43 -21.23
CA PRO A 98 -3.82 -7.08 -20.74
C PRO A 98 -4.69 -7.04 -19.46
N ALA A 99 -5.52 -8.04 -19.21
CA ALA A 99 -6.33 -8.11 -17.99
C ALA A 99 -5.48 -8.23 -16.72
N SER A 100 -4.25 -8.78 -16.83
CA SER A 100 -3.32 -8.93 -15.70
C SER A 100 -2.88 -7.59 -15.10
N ARG A 101 -2.89 -6.49 -15.85
CA ARG A 101 -2.56 -5.14 -15.35
C ARG A 101 -3.36 -4.74 -14.11
N ASN A 102 -4.59 -5.24 -14.00
CA ASN A 102 -5.49 -4.88 -12.92
C ASN A 102 -5.09 -5.51 -11.58
N TRP A 103 -4.31 -6.61 -11.61
CA TRP A 103 -3.98 -7.38 -10.42
C TRP A 103 -2.48 -7.69 -10.23
N LEU A 104 -1.62 -7.45 -11.23
CA LEU A 104 -0.17 -7.64 -11.09
C LEU A 104 0.46 -6.71 -10.05
N SER A 105 -0.07 -5.49 -9.87
CA SER A 105 0.38 -4.56 -8.85
C SER A 105 -0.70 -4.34 -7.80
N SER A 106 -0.39 -4.73 -6.56
CA SER A 106 -1.28 -4.56 -5.41
C SER A 106 -1.24 -3.16 -4.81
N GLY A 107 -0.21 -2.36 -5.13
CA GLY A 107 0.11 -1.11 -4.42
C GLY A 107 1.08 -1.34 -3.25
N ASP A 108 1.54 -2.57 -3.06
CA ASP A 108 2.60 -2.98 -2.14
C ASP A 108 3.71 -3.70 -2.94
N PRO A 109 4.71 -2.96 -3.43
CA PRO A 109 5.74 -3.55 -4.29
C PRO A 109 6.64 -4.55 -3.58
N VAL A 110 6.70 -4.56 -2.26
CA VAL A 110 7.47 -5.53 -1.48
C VAL A 110 6.73 -6.86 -1.45
N ALA A 111 5.45 -6.84 -1.12
CA ALA A 111 4.60 -8.03 -1.14
C ALA A 111 4.50 -8.62 -2.56
N ASP A 112 4.37 -7.77 -3.59
CA ASP A 112 4.31 -8.21 -4.99
C ASP A 112 5.60 -8.99 -5.36
N ARG A 113 6.79 -8.47 -5.05
CA ARG A 113 8.06 -9.17 -5.30
C ARG A 113 8.23 -10.43 -4.46
N ALA A 114 7.75 -10.45 -3.23
CA ALA A 114 7.78 -11.64 -2.39
C ALA A 114 6.92 -12.77 -2.98
N ASP A 115 5.74 -12.43 -3.50
CA ASP A 115 4.87 -13.40 -4.17
C ASP A 115 5.52 -13.94 -5.47
N TRP A 116 6.21 -13.09 -6.23
CA TRP A 116 6.94 -13.52 -7.44
C TRP A 116 8.09 -14.47 -7.12
N ARG A 117 8.87 -14.20 -6.07
CA ARG A 117 9.93 -15.11 -5.61
C ARG A 117 9.38 -16.46 -5.18
N LYS A 118 8.29 -16.47 -4.38
CA LYS A 118 7.63 -17.73 -3.99
C LYS A 118 7.14 -18.53 -5.18
N PHE A 119 6.62 -17.86 -6.20
CA PHE A 119 6.22 -18.53 -7.44
C PHE A 119 7.44 -19.15 -8.14
N LEU A 120 8.55 -18.41 -8.29
CA LEU A 120 9.77 -18.90 -8.94
C LEU A 120 10.38 -20.07 -8.18
N ASP A 121 10.52 -19.97 -6.87
CA ASP A 121 11.05 -21.04 -6.03
C ASP A 121 10.22 -22.34 -6.21
N ALA A 122 8.91 -22.21 -6.23
CA ALA A 122 8.01 -23.34 -6.46
C ALA A 122 8.11 -23.87 -7.90
N TYR A 123 8.17 -22.97 -8.90
CA TYR A 123 8.28 -23.32 -10.32
C TYR A 123 9.58 -24.05 -10.62
N ASP A 124 10.71 -23.52 -10.14
CA ASP A 124 12.03 -24.08 -10.36
C ASP A 124 12.20 -25.44 -9.65
N HIS A 125 11.50 -25.65 -8.53
CA HIS A 125 11.48 -26.94 -7.85
C HIS A 125 10.67 -27.98 -8.61
N LYS A 126 9.43 -27.65 -9.00
CA LYS A 126 8.53 -28.52 -9.75
C LYS A 126 7.51 -27.71 -10.53
N ALA A 127 7.42 -27.93 -11.83
CA ALA A 127 6.37 -27.38 -12.69
C ALA A 127 5.75 -28.48 -13.52
N THR A 128 4.43 -28.60 -13.50
CA THR A 128 3.70 -29.65 -14.20
C THR A 128 2.50 -29.04 -14.90
N ILE A 129 2.29 -29.38 -16.18
CA ILE A 129 1.09 -28.98 -16.91
C ILE A 129 0.09 -30.11 -16.88
N ILE A 130 -1.11 -29.84 -16.39
CA ILE A 130 -2.21 -30.78 -16.39
C ILE A 130 -3.23 -30.35 -17.46
N PRO A 131 -3.41 -31.15 -18.52
CA PRO A 131 -4.44 -30.87 -19.50
C PRO A 131 -5.83 -31.09 -18.91
N GLU A 132 -6.74 -30.18 -19.20
CA GLU A 132 -8.16 -30.28 -18.90
C GLU A 132 -9.00 -30.48 -20.17
N ALA A 133 -10.26 -30.82 -19.98
CA ALA A 133 -11.20 -30.88 -21.09
C ALA A 133 -11.32 -29.52 -21.82
N SER A 134 -11.75 -29.54 -23.07
CA SER A 134 -12.09 -28.34 -23.85
C SER A 134 -10.91 -27.42 -24.21
N GLY A 135 -9.67 -27.98 -24.31
CA GLY A 135 -8.51 -27.18 -24.72
C GLY A 135 -8.02 -26.22 -23.65
N ARG A 136 -8.14 -26.60 -22.40
CA ARG A 136 -7.55 -25.92 -21.22
C ARG A 136 -6.40 -26.72 -20.66
N ALA A 137 -5.49 -26.04 -19.96
CA ALA A 137 -4.47 -26.67 -19.16
C ALA A 137 -4.20 -25.80 -17.93
N ILE A 138 -3.78 -26.43 -16.83
CA ILE A 138 -3.40 -25.77 -15.58
C ILE A 138 -1.93 -26.01 -15.32
N LEU A 139 -1.20 -24.96 -15.00
CA LEU A 139 0.16 -25.02 -14.48
C LEU A 139 0.08 -25.30 -12.98
N LEU A 140 0.66 -26.42 -12.53
CA LEU A 140 0.89 -26.73 -11.13
C LEU A 140 2.35 -26.48 -10.78
N VAL A 141 2.62 -25.87 -9.62
CA VAL A 141 3.97 -25.57 -9.16
C VAL A 141 4.22 -26.04 -7.72
N GLY A 142 5.46 -26.41 -7.42
CA GLY A 142 5.92 -26.88 -6.12
C GLY A 142 5.43 -28.27 -5.76
N ASP A 143 5.93 -28.81 -4.63
CA ASP A 143 5.56 -30.15 -4.15
C ASP A 143 4.09 -30.30 -3.77
N GLY A 144 3.45 -29.20 -3.38
CA GLY A 144 2.04 -29.16 -3.06
C GLY A 144 1.12 -29.09 -4.28
N ASP A 145 1.66 -29.22 -5.50
CA ASP A 145 0.90 -29.10 -6.75
C ASP A 145 -0.04 -27.88 -6.77
N TRP A 146 0.51 -26.72 -6.34
CA TRP A 146 -0.28 -25.49 -6.25
C TRP A 146 -0.68 -25.00 -7.66
N PRO A 147 -2.00 -24.89 -7.93
CA PRO A 147 -2.46 -24.46 -9.24
C PRO A 147 -2.24 -22.97 -9.46
N PHE A 148 -1.53 -22.62 -10.54
CA PHE A 148 -1.43 -21.24 -10.98
C PHE A 148 -2.82 -20.75 -11.41
N PRO A 149 -3.32 -19.64 -10.87
CA PRO A 149 -4.75 -19.26 -10.98
C PRO A 149 -5.20 -18.92 -12.42
N ALA A 150 -4.28 -18.41 -13.26
CA ALA A 150 -4.58 -18.11 -14.65
C ALA A 150 -4.39 -19.36 -15.53
N PRO A 151 -5.46 -20.02 -16.00
CA PRO A 151 -5.34 -21.20 -16.82
C PRO A 151 -4.77 -20.88 -18.21
N LEU A 152 -4.17 -21.87 -18.83
CA LEU A 152 -3.80 -21.84 -20.25
C LEU A 152 -5.01 -22.27 -21.08
N VAL A 153 -5.30 -21.55 -22.15
CA VAL A 153 -6.38 -21.88 -23.07
C VAL A 153 -5.86 -21.96 -24.49
N ARG A 154 -6.40 -22.92 -25.24
CA ARG A 154 -6.05 -23.12 -26.65
C ARG A 154 -6.84 -22.18 -27.53
N LYS A 155 -6.17 -21.37 -28.37
CA LYS A 155 -6.74 -20.52 -29.41
C LYS A 155 -6.24 -20.99 -30.78
N GLY A 156 -7.06 -21.74 -31.47
CA GLY A 156 -6.65 -22.47 -32.66
C GLY A 156 -5.64 -23.56 -32.30
N GLU A 157 -4.43 -23.52 -32.85
CA GLU A 157 -3.35 -24.46 -32.55
C GLU A 157 -2.34 -23.93 -31.52
N ARG A 158 -2.59 -22.77 -30.95
CA ARG A 158 -1.66 -22.11 -30.02
C ARG A 158 -2.27 -21.89 -28.65
N TRP A 159 -1.40 -21.68 -27.66
CA TRP A 159 -1.79 -21.53 -26.26
C TRP A 159 -1.56 -20.10 -25.79
N VAL A 160 -2.45 -19.60 -24.92
CA VAL A 160 -2.34 -18.30 -24.24
C VAL A 160 -2.84 -18.44 -22.80
N PHE A 161 -2.36 -17.58 -21.91
CA PHE A 161 -2.94 -17.46 -20.58
C PHE A 161 -4.30 -16.74 -20.62
N ASP A 162 -5.27 -17.25 -19.89
CA ASP A 162 -6.53 -16.55 -19.62
C ASP A 162 -6.44 -15.85 -18.24
N SER A 163 -5.82 -14.69 -18.21
CA SER A 163 -5.64 -13.92 -16.97
C SER A 163 -6.95 -13.33 -16.45
N ALA A 164 -8.00 -13.24 -17.25
CA ALA A 164 -9.30 -12.79 -16.78
C ALA A 164 -9.99 -13.86 -15.92
N ALA A 165 -9.87 -15.13 -16.33
CA ALA A 165 -10.42 -16.25 -15.56
C ALA A 165 -9.76 -16.42 -14.16
N GLY A 166 -8.46 -16.11 -14.04
CA GLY A 166 -7.72 -16.21 -12.77
C GLY A 166 -7.79 -14.98 -11.89
N GLN A 167 -8.28 -13.87 -12.39
CA GLN A 167 -8.20 -12.58 -11.71
C GLN A 167 -8.87 -12.58 -10.34
N GLU A 168 -10.07 -13.09 -10.25
CA GLU A 168 -10.87 -13.09 -9.01
C GLU A 168 -10.18 -13.92 -7.92
N GLU A 169 -9.67 -15.09 -8.26
CA GLU A 169 -8.98 -15.98 -7.33
C GLU A 169 -7.72 -15.35 -6.77
N ILE A 170 -6.88 -14.74 -7.63
CA ILE A 170 -5.65 -14.05 -7.22
C ILE A 170 -5.96 -12.91 -6.25
N ILE A 171 -6.95 -12.10 -6.60
CA ILE A 171 -7.35 -10.94 -5.80
C ILE A 171 -7.92 -11.41 -4.46
N ASN A 172 -8.82 -12.38 -4.44
CA ASN A 172 -9.45 -12.86 -3.21
C ASN A 172 -8.44 -13.46 -2.23
N ARG A 173 -7.50 -14.28 -2.70
CA ARG A 173 -6.42 -14.83 -1.86
C ARG A 173 -5.53 -13.73 -1.29
N ARG A 174 -5.18 -12.71 -2.09
CA ARG A 174 -4.40 -11.55 -1.65
C ARG A 174 -5.14 -10.74 -0.60
N ILE A 175 -6.40 -10.40 -0.86
CA ILE A 175 -7.25 -9.64 0.07
C ILE A 175 -7.30 -10.36 1.42
N GLY A 176 -7.66 -11.64 1.44
CA GLY A 176 -7.77 -12.41 2.68
C GLY A 176 -6.47 -12.41 3.49
N ARG A 177 -5.32 -12.66 2.85
CA ARG A 177 -4.01 -12.61 3.52
C ARG A 177 -3.68 -11.23 4.07
N ASN A 178 -3.89 -10.19 3.27
CA ASN A 178 -3.57 -8.82 3.67
C ASN A 178 -4.48 -8.30 4.78
N GLU A 179 -5.77 -8.63 4.76
CA GLU A 179 -6.71 -8.27 5.82
C GLU A 179 -6.33 -8.91 7.16
N LEU A 180 -5.97 -10.19 7.15
CA LEU A 180 -5.44 -10.87 8.35
C LEU A 180 -4.15 -10.23 8.84
N GLY A 181 -3.21 -9.90 7.94
CA GLY A 181 -1.97 -9.20 8.27
C GLY A 181 -2.23 -7.81 8.87
N ALA A 182 -3.20 -7.08 8.33
CA ALA A 182 -3.58 -5.76 8.86
C ALA A 182 -4.17 -5.84 10.27
N ILE A 183 -5.00 -6.84 10.55
CA ILE A 183 -5.56 -7.08 11.89
C ILE A 183 -4.45 -7.41 12.89
N GLN A 184 -3.50 -8.28 12.51
CA GLN A 184 -2.34 -8.62 13.35
C GLN A 184 -1.46 -7.39 13.62
N THR A 185 -1.20 -6.58 12.59
CA THR A 185 -0.45 -5.32 12.72
C THR A 185 -1.14 -4.35 13.70
N LEU A 186 -2.46 -4.18 13.60
CA LEU A 186 -3.21 -3.33 14.52
C LEU A 186 -3.11 -3.81 15.98
N ARG A 187 -3.19 -5.12 16.21
CA ARG A 187 -2.99 -5.70 17.55
C ARG A 187 -1.58 -5.44 18.07
N ALA A 188 -0.56 -5.64 17.24
CA ALA A 188 0.82 -5.34 17.61
C ALA A 188 1.03 -3.84 17.94
N VAL A 189 0.37 -2.93 17.22
CA VAL A 189 0.41 -1.50 17.54
C VAL A 189 -0.26 -1.20 18.87
N VAL A 190 -1.37 -1.87 19.20
CA VAL A 190 -2.03 -1.72 20.52
C VAL A 190 -1.09 -2.13 21.64
N ASP A 191 -0.41 -3.27 21.49
CA ASP A 191 0.54 -3.75 22.50
C ASP A 191 1.75 -2.82 22.62
N ALA A 192 2.29 -2.34 21.50
CA ALA A 192 3.37 -1.36 21.48
C ALA A 192 3.00 -0.03 22.17
N GLN A 193 1.77 0.45 21.97
CA GLN A 193 1.26 1.65 22.63
C GLN A 193 1.15 1.47 24.14
N ARG A 194 0.68 0.31 24.59
CA ARG A 194 0.60 -0.01 26.03
C ARG A 194 2.00 -0.10 26.66
N GLU A 195 2.95 -0.72 25.95
CA GLU A 195 4.34 -0.77 26.39
C GLU A 195 4.95 0.62 26.47
N TYR A 196 4.74 1.46 25.43
CA TYR A 196 5.23 2.83 25.40
C TYR A 196 4.73 3.65 26.60
N ALA A 197 3.42 3.57 26.88
CA ALA A 197 2.79 4.36 27.93
C ALA A 197 3.38 4.10 29.33
N VAL A 198 3.80 2.87 29.62
CA VAL A 198 4.39 2.53 30.92
C VAL A 198 5.89 2.86 31.02
N MET A 199 6.53 3.27 29.92
CA MET A 199 7.96 3.61 29.95
C MET A 199 8.27 4.97 30.57
N ASP A 200 7.29 5.90 30.65
CA ASP A 200 7.46 7.26 31.15
C ASP A 200 8.78 7.91 30.67
N LEU A 201 8.96 7.97 29.36
CA LEU A 201 10.24 8.33 28.73
C LEU A 201 10.70 9.77 29.00
N ASP A 202 9.80 10.65 29.42
CA ASP A 202 10.07 12.04 29.78
C ASP A 202 10.12 12.25 31.32
N GLY A 203 9.89 11.20 32.10
CA GLY A 203 10.03 11.21 33.56
C GLY A 203 9.00 12.08 34.30
N ASN A 204 7.83 12.29 33.66
CA ASN A 204 6.80 13.19 34.17
C ASN A 204 5.77 12.52 35.08
N GLY A 205 5.81 11.19 35.24
CA GLY A 205 4.90 10.38 36.05
C GLY A 205 3.54 10.09 35.40
N TRP A 206 3.35 10.39 34.10
CA TRP A 206 2.13 10.12 33.36
C TRP A 206 2.34 9.03 32.30
N ASN A 207 1.30 8.23 32.05
CA ASN A 207 1.31 7.20 31.01
C ASN A 207 0.86 7.78 29.66
N ASP A 208 1.77 8.44 28.96
CA ASP A 208 1.50 9.02 27.64
C ASP A 208 1.58 7.96 26.55
N TYR A 209 0.62 7.96 25.63
CA TYR A 209 0.71 7.19 24.40
C TYR A 209 1.51 7.93 23.33
N ALA A 210 2.18 7.18 22.46
CA ALA A 210 2.93 7.75 21.35
C ALA A 210 2.00 8.38 20.30
N LYS A 211 2.34 9.59 19.85
CA LYS A 211 1.59 10.33 18.83
C LYS A 211 1.96 9.95 17.40
N ARG A 212 2.97 9.11 17.20
CA ARG A 212 3.48 8.67 15.90
C ARG A 212 4.03 7.25 15.97
N PHE A 213 4.12 6.61 14.82
CA PHE A 213 4.72 5.28 14.73
C PHE A 213 6.25 5.36 14.84
N LEU A 214 6.87 6.27 14.10
CA LEU A 214 8.31 6.47 14.12
C LEU A 214 8.67 7.70 14.93
N SER A 215 9.69 7.60 15.75
CA SER A 215 10.23 8.74 16.51
C SER A 215 10.92 9.73 15.60
N SER A 216 10.89 11.00 15.99
CA SER A 216 11.74 12.04 15.40
C SER A 216 13.20 11.67 15.63
N GLU A 217 14.09 12.14 14.74
CA GLU A 217 15.52 11.90 14.84
C GLU A 217 16.05 12.33 16.21
N GLY A 218 16.79 11.43 16.86
CA GLY A 218 17.35 11.65 18.19
C GLY A 218 16.33 11.70 19.34
N LYS A 219 15.05 11.38 19.10
CA LYS A 219 13.99 11.37 20.12
C LYS A 219 13.39 9.99 20.28
N ARG A 220 12.59 9.84 21.36
CA ARG A 220 11.78 8.65 21.65
C ARG A 220 10.29 9.05 21.74
N ASP A 221 9.82 9.88 20.79
CA ASP A 221 8.46 10.44 20.74
C ASP A 221 7.47 9.65 19.85
N GLY A 222 7.86 8.45 19.44
CA GLY A 222 7.07 7.50 18.66
C GLY A 222 7.27 6.07 19.15
N LEU A 223 6.58 5.10 18.55
CA LEU A 223 6.64 3.68 18.95
C LEU A 223 7.93 2.97 18.52
N PHE A 224 8.61 3.52 17.53
CA PHE A 224 9.89 2.99 17.05
C PHE A 224 10.98 4.05 17.09
N TRP A 225 12.15 3.67 17.58
CA TRP A 225 13.44 4.34 17.45
C TRP A 225 14.53 3.29 17.29
N PRO A 226 15.62 3.60 16.57
CA PRO A 226 16.79 2.74 16.48
C PRO A 226 17.41 2.56 17.88
N VAL A 227 17.89 1.36 18.19
CA VAL A 227 18.60 1.03 19.42
C VAL A 227 19.96 0.46 19.09
N GLU A 228 20.94 0.64 19.98
CA GLU A 228 22.26 0.01 19.88
C GLU A 228 22.19 -1.46 20.30
N GLU A 229 23.23 -2.23 19.93
CA GLU A 229 23.34 -3.62 20.30
C GLU A 229 23.38 -3.79 21.83
N GLY A 230 22.45 -4.57 22.36
CA GLY A 230 22.31 -4.80 23.82
C GLY A 230 21.31 -3.87 24.51
N GLU A 231 20.81 -2.83 23.86
CA GLU A 231 19.71 -2.02 24.40
C GLU A 231 18.34 -2.74 24.24
N LYS A 232 17.41 -2.37 25.13
CA LYS A 232 16.02 -2.85 25.02
C LYS A 232 15.40 -2.32 23.70
N PRO A 233 14.80 -3.20 22.88
CA PRO A 233 14.10 -2.75 21.66
C PRO A 233 13.02 -1.72 21.95
N SER A 234 12.79 -0.81 21.00
CA SER A 234 11.62 0.06 21.03
C SER A 234 10.32 -0.77 20.94
N PRO A 235 9.18 -0.29 21.46
CA PRO A 235 7.93 -1.08 21.52
C PRO A 235 7.49 -1.67 20.19
N LEU A 236 7.69 -0.95 19.08
CA LEU A 236 7.39 -1.43 17.72
C LEU A 236 8.61 -2.05 17.03
N GLY A 237 9.74 -2.15 17.72
CA GLY A 237 10.99 -2.69 17.17
C GLY A 237 10.86 -4.08 16.56
N PRO A 238 10.21 -5.06 17.21
CA PRO A 238 10.01 -6.39 16.62
C PRO A 238 9.24 -6.37 15.30
N LEU A 239 8.16 -5.57 15.20
CA LEU A 239 7.38 -5.43 13.96
C LEU A 239 8.19 -4.76 12.86
N VAL A 240 8.91 -3.68 13.18
CA VAL A 240 9.78 -2.95 12.24
C VAL A 240 10.94 -3.83 11.78
N GLY A 241 11.53 -4.60 12.69
CA GLY A 241 12.57 -5.57 12.37
C GLY A 241 12.08 -6.66 11.40
N ALA A 242 10.89 -7.22 11.63
CA ALA A 242 10.27 -8.17 10.71
C ALA A 242 10.01 -7.53 9.34
N ALA A 243 9.44 -6.34 9.29
CA ALA A 243 9.21 -5.59 8.06
C ALA A 243 10.53 -5.29 7.31
N ALA A 244 11.62 -5.00 8.02
CA ALA A 244 12.93 -4.80 7.43
C ALA A 244 13.47 -6.07 6.76
N LEU A 245 13.33 -7.23 7.41
CA LEU A 245 13.71 -8.52 6.84
C LEU A 245 12.88 -8.87 5.60
N GLU A 246 11.62 -8.46 5.56
CA GLU A 246 10.76 -8.60 4.39
C GLU A 246 11.11 -7.61 3.26
N GLY A 247 11.94 -6.58 3.51
CA GLY A 247 12.42 -5.62 2.52
C GLY A 247 11.60 -4.32 2.44
N TYR A 248 10.76 -4.01 3.44
CA TYR A 248 9.92 -2.80 3.45
C TYR A 248 10.70 -1.48 3.59
N PHE A 249 11.96 -1.51 4.00
CA PHE A 249 12.81 -0.32 4.18
C PHE A 249 13.83 -0.09 3.05
N GLY A 250 13.61 -0.70 1.88
CA GLY A 250 14.43 -0.48 0.68
C GLY A 250 14.01 0.76 -0.11
N LYS A 251 14.90 1.23 -1.03
CA LYS A 251 14.65 2.37 -1.94
C LYS A 251 13.36 2.27 -2.77
N ALA A 252 12.82 1.07 -2.96
CA ALA A 252 11.58 0.83 -3.71
C ALA A 252 10.33 1.44 -3.05
N ASN A 253 10.39 1.78 -1.76
CA ASN A 253 9.29 2.36 -0.99
C ASN A 253 9.40 3.87 -0.76
N ALA A 254 10.39 4.55 -1.34
CA ALA A 254 10.59 6.00 -1.28
C ALA A 254 9.61 6.71 -2.23
N GLY A 255 8.31 6.63 -1.96
CA GLY A 255 7.27 7.36 -2.69
C GLY A 255 6.72 8.54 -1.87
N PRO A 256 5.92 9.45 -2.49
CA PRO A 256 5.31 10.59 -1.81
C PRO A 256 4.19 10.20 -0.82
N GLN A 257 3.79 8.95 -0.79
CA GLN A 257 2.78 8.42 0.14
C GLN A 257 3.42 7.41 1.10
N PRO A 258 2.89 7.26 2.35
CA PRO A 258 3.34 6.23 3.28
C PRO A 258 3.34 4.86 2.60
N ALA A 259 4.42 4.10 2.76
CA ALA A 259 4.52 2.76 2.22
C ALA A 259 3.38 1.88 2.76
N ALA A 260 2.85 1.02 1.91
CA ALA A 260 1.94 0.00 2.36
C ALA A 260 2.72 -1.09 3.10
N TYR A 261 2.16 -1.62 4.18
CA TYR A 261 2.64 -2.80 4.88
C TYR A 261 1.54 -3.85 4.88
N HIS A 262 1.83 -5.02 4.35
CA HIS A 262 0.83 -6.08 4.05
C HIS A 262 -0.37 -5.55 3.25
N GLY A 263 -0.10 -4.69 2.24
CA GLY A 263 -1.14 -4.13 1.37
C GLY A 263 -2.01 -3.05 2.02
N TYR A 264 -1.69 -2.60 3.25
CA TYR A 264 -2.44 -1.63 4.04
C TYR A 264 -1.60 -0.41 4.41
N ARG A 265 -2.27 0.74 4.56
CA ARG A 265 -1.71 1.97 5.14
C ARG A 265 -2.33 2.22 6.50
N TYR A 266 -1.53 2.74 7.43
CA TYR A 266 -1.90 2.92 8.83
C TYR A 266 -1.81 4.37 9.23
N ARG A 267 -2.73 4.84 10.08
CA ARG A 267 -2.73 6.21 10.60
C ARG A 267 -3.27 6.26 12.02
N LEU A 268 -2.61 7.02 12.89
CA LEU A 268 -3.10 7.30 14.23
C LEU A 268 -4.27 8.29 14.19
N LEU A 269 -5.21 8.11 15.13
CA LEU A 269 -6.36 8.99 15.36
C LEU A 269 -6.25 9.56 16.78
N THR A 270 -6.66 10.80 16.96
CA THR A 270 -6.45 11.57 18.19
C THR A 270 -7.71 11.81 19.02
N ALA A 271 -8.80 11.15 18.66
CA ALA A 271 -10.09 11.29 19.36
C ALA A 271 -10.95 10.03 19.16
N GLN A 272 -12.01 9.92 19.94
CA GLN A 272 -13.15 9.05 19.63
C GLN A 272 -14.44 9.82 19.51
N GLY A 273 -15.40 9.21 18.77
CA GLY A 273 -16.71 9.79 18.52
C GLY A 273 -17.78 9.28 19.48
N LYS A 274 -18.99 9.79 19.32
CA LYS A 274 -20.14 9.52 20.19
C LYS A 274 -20.61 8.06 20.18
N ASP A 275 -20.36 7.34 19.10
CA ASP A 275 -20.79 5.94 18.94
C ASP A 275 -19.73 4.93 19.45
N ALA A 276 -18.57 5.44 19.89
CA ALA A 276 -17.55 4.65 20.54
C ALA A 276 -17.93 4.34 21.99
N PRO A 277 -17.49 3.20 22.56
CA PRO A 277 -17.61 2.96 23.99
C PRO A 277 -17.01 4.12 24.80
N GLY A 278 -17.73 4.61 25.81
CA GLY A 278 -17.33 5.78 26.59
C GLY A 278 -17.67 7.14 25.99
N GLY A 279 -18.25 7.19 24.78
CA GLY A 279 -18.72 8.43 24.15
C GLY A 279 -17.59 9.26 23.49
N ALA A 280 -17.92 10.49 23.10
CA ALA A 280 -16.99 11.36 22.37
C ALA A 280 -16.03 12.09 23.31
N TYR A 281 -14.72 11.95 23.07
CA TYR A 281 -13.69 12.78 23.71
C TYR A 281 -12.38 12.81 22.90
N SER A 282 -11.55 13.80 23.20
CA SER A 282 -10.20 13.90 22.64
C SER A 282 -9.25 12.99 23.40
N TYR A 283 -8.38 12.28 22.69
CA TYR A 283 -7.26 11.57 23.31
C TYR A 283 -6.12 12.52 23.71
N LEU A 284 -6.12 13.74 23.15
CA LEU A 284 -5.13 14.77 23.47
C LEU A 284 -5.59 15.62 24.66
N VAL A 285 -4.70 15.82 25.62
CA VAL A 285 -4.77 16.79 26.68
C VAL A 285 -3.60 17.75 26.47
N GLY A 286 -3.89 18.96 25.97
CA GLY A 286 -2.85 19.80 25.40
C GLY A 286 -2.22 19.16 24.18
N ASP A 287 -0.90 18.99 24.20
CA ASP A 287 -0.15 18.31 23.14
C ASP A 287 0.16 16.82 23.46
N ARG A 288 -0.33 16.30 24.58
CA ARG A 288 -0.05 14.96 25.10
C ARG A 288 -1.19 14.00 24.83
N MET A 289 -0.87 12.76 24.45
CA MET A 289 -1.87 11.71 24.18
C MET A 289 -2.13 10.90 25.46
N LEU A 290 -2.95 11.46 26.37
CA LEU A 290 -3.24 10.89 27.70
C LEU A 290 -4.59 10.14 27.73
N GLY A 291 -5.57 10.55 26.94
CA GLY A 291 -6.91 9.98 27.00
C GLY A 291 -7.06 8.63 26.28
N GLY A 292 -6.03 8.16 25.62
CA GLY A 292 -6.06 6.95 24.80
C GLY A 292 -5.40 7.18 23.43
N PHE A 293 -5.61 6.25 22.53
CA PHE A 293 -5.20 6.33 21.12
C PHE A 293 -6.16 5.54 20.26
N ALA A 294 -6.11 5.76 18.95
CA ALA A 294 -6.72 4.84 17.98
C ALA A 294 -5.92 4.80 16.69
N VAL A 295 -6.17 3.77 15.89
CA VAL A 295 -5.51 3.54 14.60
C VAL A 295 -6.58 3.20 13.56
N VAL A 296 -6.43 3.74 12.37
CA VAL A 296 -7.13 3.27 11.17
C VAL A 296 -6.15 2.59 10.23
N ALA A 297 -6.53 1.40 9.73
CA ALA A 297 -5.85 0.70 8.66
C ALA A 297 -6.77 0.61 7.45
N TYR A 298 -6.29 1.01 6.28
CA TYR A 298 -7.07 1.00 5.04
C TYR A 298 -6.23 0.47 3.87
N PRO A 299 -6.86 -0.22 2.88
CA PRO A 299 -6.13 -0.82 1.79
C PRO A 299 -5.39 0.22 0.94
N ALA A 300 -4.16 -0.09 0.55
CA ALA A 300 -3.37 0.72 -0.37
C ALA A 300 -4.05 0.85 -1.74
N LYS A 301 -4.78 -0.19 -2.15
CA LYS A 301 -5.57 -0.21 -3.38
C LYS A 301 -6.86 -0.99 -3.16
N TYR A 302 -7.98 -0.26 -2.98
CA TYR A 302 -9.29 -0.85 -2.73
C TYR A 302 -9.68 -1.89 -3.80
N GLY A 303 -10.17 -3.04 -3.36
CA GLY A 303 -10.57 -4.16 -4.22
C GLY A 303 -9.42 -4.94 -4.85
N ILE A 304 -8.17 -4.61 -4.53
CA ILE A 304 -6.96 -5.29 -5.02
C ILE A 304 -6.05 -5.74 -3.88
N SER A 305 -5.70 -4.83 -2.95
CA SER A 305 -4.90 -5.16 -1.77
C SER A 305 -5.76 -5.46 -0.55
N GLY A 306 -6.99 -5.00 -0.51
CA GLY A 306 -7.97 -5.19 0.54
C GLY A 306 -9.30 -4.56 0.19
N VAL A 307 -10.36 -4.93 0.91
CA VAL A 307 -11.71 -4.36 0.83
C VAL A 307 -12.05 -3.67 2.14
N MET A 308 -11.82 -4.35 3.27
CA MET A 308 -12.20 -3.82 4.58
C MET A 308 -11.25 -2.72 5.04
N THR A 309 -11.81 -1.70 5.68
CA THR A 309 -11.09 -0.74 6.52
C THR A 309 -11.23 -1.17 7.95
N PHE A 310 -10.15 -1.13 8.71
CA PHE A 310 -10.11 -1.53 10.12
C PHE A 310 -9.84 -0.31 10.99
N ILE A 311 -10.49 -0.27 12.16
CA ILE A 311 -10.17 0.69 13.22
C ILE A 311 -10.03 -0.04 14.55
N VAL A 312 -9.12 0.45 15.40
CA VAL A 312 -8.90 -0.05 16.76
C VAL A 312 -8.59 1.13 17.66
N ASN A 313 -8.98 1.06 18.92
CA ASN A 313 -8.56 2.00 19.96
C ASN A 313 -7.80 1.29 21.09
N HIS A 314 -7.49 2.01 22.15
CA HIS A 314 -6.76 1.53 23.33
C HIS A 314 -7.41 0.32 24.01
N ASP A 315 -8.73 0.06 23.83
CA ASP A 315 -9.40 -1.15 24.31
C ASP A 315 -8.92 -2.42 23.59
N GLY A 316 -8.39 -2.27 22.37
CA GLY A 316 -7.86 -3.38 21.56
C GLY A 316 -8.90 -4.11 20.73
N THR A 317 -10.18 -3.71 20.78
CA THR A 317 -11.22 -4.29 19.91
C THR A 317 -11.09 -3.73 18.50
N VAL A 318 -10.83 -4.60 17.53
CA VAL A 318 -10.76 -4.24 16.11
C VAL A 318 -12.17 -4.25 15.51
N TYR A 319 -12.50 -3.20 14.78
CA TYR A 319 -13.73 -3.09 14.00
C TYR A 319 -13.39 -2.99 12.52
N GLN A 320 -14.28 -3.51 11.67
CA GLN A 320 -14.14 -3.52 10.23
C GLN A 320 -15.37 -2.96 9.52
N LYS A 321 -15.13 -2.31 8.37
CA LYS A 321 -16.18 -1.81 7.49
C LYS A 321 -15.66 -1.67 6.07
N ASP A 322 -16.48 -2.06 5.09
CA ASP A 322 -16.26 -1.71 3.69
C ASP A 322 -16.71 -0.25 3.45
N LEU A 323 -15.74 0.63 3.14
CA LEU A 323 -15.99 2.04 2.81
C LEU A 323 -16.17 2.27 1.30
N GLY A 324 -16.09 1.20 0.48
CA GLY A 324 -16.26 1.24 -0.96
C GLY A 324 -15.08 1.88 -1.70
N LYS A 325 -15.29 2.22 -2.98
CA LYS A 325 -14.24 2.77 -3.87
C LYS A 325 -13.62 4.10 -3.38
N GLY A 326 -14.26 4.78 -2.45
CA GLY A 326 -13.77 6.02 -1.84
C GLY A 326 -12.97 5.81 -0.55
N THR A 327 -12.56 4.59 -0.22
CA THR A 327 -11.93 4.20 1.05
C THR A 327 -10.77 5.10 1.44
N GLU A 328 -9.79 5.33 0.57
CA GLU A 328 -8.63 6.17 0.88
C GLU A 328 -9.05 7.59 1.29
N LYS A 329 -9.91 8.23 0.49
CA LYS A 329 -10.41 9.58 0.79
C LYS A 329 -11.17 9.63 2.12
N SER A 330 -11.95 8.60 2.43
CA SER A 330 -12.72 8.50 3.68
C SER A 330 -11.79 8.27 4.87
N ALA A 331 -10.83 7.36 4.74
CA ALA A 331 -9.85 7.07 5.79
C ALA A 331 -8.95 8.27 6.10
N LEU A 332 -8.51 9.02 5.09
CA LEU A 332 -7.70 10.24 5.27
C LEU A 332 -8.48 11.37 6.00
N LYS A 333 -9.79 11.42 5.86
CA LYS A 333 -10.66 12.40 6.56
C LYS A 333 -11.04 11.96 7.97
N MET A 334 -10.84 10.71 8.31
CA MET A 334 -11.21 10.16 9.61
C MET A 334 -10.32 10.76 10.69
N SER A 335 -10.86 11.52 11.62
CA SER A 335 -10.14 12.14 12.76
C SER A 335 -10.38 11.43 14.08
N ALA A 336 -11.41 10.59 14.16
CA ALA A 336 -11.84 9.94 15.40
C ALA A 336 -12.18 8.46 15.17
N PHE A 337 -11.92 7.64 16.16
CA PHE A 337 -12.45 6.28 16.27
C PHE A 337 -13.94 6.36 16.61
N ASN A 338 -14.80 5.96 15.68
CA ASN A 338 -16.24 6.04 15.85
C ASN A 338 -16.96 4.86 15.21
N PRO A 339 -16.95 3.66 15.84
CA PRO A 339 -17.59 2.46 15.33
C PRO A 339 -19.12 2.53 15.54
N ASP A 340 -19.83 3.21 14.65
CA ASP A 340 -21.28 3.19 14.61
C ASP A 340 -21.85 1.79 14.25
N ALA A 341 -23.16 1.65 14.20
CA ALA A 341 -23.84 0.36 13.93
C ALA A 341 -23.48 -0.26 12.56
N SER A 342 -22.82 0.47 11.65
CA SER A 342 -22.37 -0.05 10.36
C SER A 342 -20.99 -0.73 10.41
N TRP A 343 -20.27 -0.59 11.52
CA TRP A 343 -19.03 -1.28 11.79
C TRP A 343 -19.27 -2.62 12.48
N ARG A 344 -18.51 -3.64 12.11
CA ARG A 344 -18.59 -4.98 12.73
C ARG A 344 -17.31 -5.25 13.50
N LYS A 345 -17.43 -5.87 14.66
CA LYS A 345 -16.26 -6.39 15.39
C LYS A 345 -15.60 -7.50 14.58
N VAL A 346 -14.28 -7.53 14.61
CA VAL A 346 -13.50 -8.66 14.12
C VAL A 346 -13.41 -9.69 15.25
N GLU A 347 -13.78 -10.93 14.95
CA GLU A 347 -13.70 -12.06 15.88
C GLU A 347 -12.26 -12.58 16.04
#